data_757442e4c8c3d1718c60dc0452ea0319
#
_entry.id   757442e4c8c3d1718c60dc0452ea0319
#
_cell.length_a   1.000
_cell.length_b   1.000
_cell.length_c   1.000
_cell.angle_alpha   90.00
_cell.angle_beta   90.00
_cell.angle_gamma   90.00
#
_symmetry.space_group_name_H-M   'P 1'
#
loop_
_entity.id
_entity.type
_entity.pdbx_description
1 polymer ?
#
loop_
_entity_poly.entity_id
_entity_poly.type
_entity_poly.pdbx_seq_one_letter_code
_entity_poly.pdbx_strand_id
1 'polypeptide(L)'
;LYEGFPNAMAEAVCLGIPCIATDFHAGAREILAPDIADSAVQIEEMTEVEYGILVPLCSGQKYRGKEPLERAEQELVKAMTLLLQDSEKRDYYKHKTSSRAKMLTIEGSVNRWLEIISE
;
A
#
# COMPACT_ATOMS: atom_id res chain seq x y z
N LEU A 1 4.77 14.07 -7.98
CA LEU A 1 4.79 14.10 -6.54
C LEU A 1 5.81 13.08 -6.03
N TYR A 2 6.80 13.61 -5.37
CA TYR A 2 7.88 12.79 -4.86
C TYR A 2 7.80 12.76 -3.33
N GLU A 3 7.48 11.59 -2.77
CA GLU A 3 7.55 11.39 -1.33
C GLU A 3 8.58 10.30 -1.03
N GLY A 4 9.45 10.53 -0.07
CA GLY A 4 10.41 9.53 0.37
C GLY A 4 9.74 8.38 1.09
N PHE A 5 9.07 8.67 2.21
CA PHE A 5 8.33 7.69 3.00
C PHE A 5 6.90 8.21 3.23
N PRO A 6 5.87 7.47 2.84
CA PRO A 6 4.49 7.95 2.92
C PRO A 6 3.94 7.83 4.36
N ASN A 7 4.16 8.86 5.17
CA ASN A 7 3.76 8.87 6.58
C ASN A 7 2.26 8.65 6.78
N ALA A 8 1.42 9.21 5.92
CA ALA A 8 -0.03 9.02 6.03
C ALA A 8 -0.43 7.55 5.89
N MET A 9 0.20 6.84 4.97
CA MET A 9 -0.04 5.41 4.77
C MET A 9 0.45 4.61 5.97
N ALA A 10 1.63 4.93 6.50
CA ALA A 10 2.18 4.28 7.70
C ALA A 10 1.25 4.49 8.90
N GLU A 11 0.72 5.69 9.07
CA GLU A 11 -0.24 5.99 10.13
C GLU A 11 -1.53 5.18 9.97
N ALA A 12 -2.06 5.07 8.75
CA ALA A 12 -3.26 4.28 8.48
C ALA A 12 -3.03 2.80 8.82
N VAL A 13 -1.89 2.24 8.43
CA VAL A 13 -1.51 0.87 8.77
C VAL A 13 -1.44 0.69 10.28
N CYS A 14 -0.84 1.63 10.99
CA CYS A 14 -0.74 1.57 12.46
C CYS A 14 -2.12 1.60 13.14
N LEU A 15 -3.10 2.23 12.52
CA LEU A 15 -4.47 2.28 13.02
C LEU A 15 -5.33 1.09 12.58
N GLY A 16 -4.77 0.17 11.83
CA GLY A 16 -5.50 -1.01 11.35
C GLY A 16 -6.47 -0.72 10.21
N ILE A 17 -6.24 0.35 9.46
CA ILE A 17 -7.09 0.75 8.34
C ILE A 17 -6.60 0.03 7.07
N PRO A 18 -7.47 -0.73 6.37
CA PRO A 18 -7.11 -1.32 5.10
C PRO A 18 -6.72 -0.24 4.08
N CYS A 19 -5.59 -0.44 3.41
CA CYS A 19 -5.03 0.57 2.51
C CYS A 19 -5.05 0.14 1.06
N ILE A 20 -5.37 1.07 0.18
CA ILE A 20 -5.16 0.98 -1.26
C ILE A 20 -4.15 2.06 -1.63
N ALA A 21 -3.12 1.67 -2.36
CA ALA A 21 -2.10 2.63 -2.78
C ALA A 21 -1.75 2.44 -4.25
N THR A 22 -1.42 3.54 -4.90
CA THR A 22 -0.80 3.48 -6.22
C THR A 22 0.63 2.98 -6.08
N ASP A 23 1.11 2.25 -7.09
CA ASP A 23 2.40 1.60 -7.06
C ASP A 23 3.54 2.58 -7.35
N PHE A 24 3.89 3.39 -6.36
CA PHE A 24 5.05 4.26 -6.43
C PHE A 24 6.34 3.44 -6.32
N HIS A 25 7.40 3.90 -6.97
CA HIS A 25 8.70 3.25 -6.91
C HIS A 25 9.29 3.16 -5.51
N ALA A 26 8.93 4.07 -4.63
CA ALA A 26 9.42 4.07 -3.26
C ALA A 26 8.25 4.34 -2.31
N GLY A 27 8.21 3.63 -1.21
CA GLY A 27 7.28 3.86 -0.12
C GLY A 27 6.08 2.94 -0.10
N ALA A 28 5.24 2.91 -1.14
CA ALA A 28 4.04 2.08 -1.14
C ALA A 28 4.35 0.59 -0.97
N ARG A 29 5.28 0.06 -1.76
CA ARG A 29 5.70 -1.34 -1.65
C ARG A 29 6.43 -1.61 -0.35
N GLU A 30 7.25 -0.68 0.10
CA GLU A 30 7.99 -0.84 1.36
C GLU A 30 7.06 -1.05 2.55
N ILE A 31 5.90 -0.40 2.55
CA ILE A 31 4.92 -0.52 3.63
C ILE A 31 3.98 -1.70 3.41
N LEU A 32 3.35 -1.79 2.23
CA LEU A 32 2.27 -2.75 1.98
C LEU A 32 2.75 -4.10 1.44
N ALA A 33 3.88 -4.12 0.74
CA ALA A 33 4.37 -5.31 0.07
C ALA A 33 5.90 -5.41 0.15
N PRO A 34 6.47 -5.50 1.36
CA PRO A 34 7.93 -5.52 1.53
C PRO A 34 8.61 -6.71 0.84
N ASP A 35 7.89 -7.80 0.62
CA ASP A 35 8.39 -8.99 -0.09
C ASP A 35 8.70 -8.72 -1.57
N ILE A 36 8.05 -7.74 -2.18
CA ILE A 36 8.27 -7.36 -3.59
C ILE A 36 8.81 -5.93 -3.73
N ALA A 37 9.29 -5.32 -2.65
CA ALA A 37 9.73 -3.93 -2.66
C ALA A 37 10.87 -3.68 -3.66
N ASP A 38 11.75 -4.64 -3.83
CA ASP A 38 12.91 -4.53 -4.73
C ASP A 38 12.62 -5.05 -6.15
N SER A 39 11.39 -5.50 -6.41
CA SER A 39 11.02 -6.00 -7.73
C SER A 39 10.92 -4.86 -8.75
N ALA A 40 11.47 -5.10 -9.95
CA ALA A 40 11.37 -4.16 -11.08
C ALA A 40 10.07 -4.34 -11.87
N VAL A 41 9.28 -5.36 -11.55
CA VAL A 41 8.03 -5.66 -12.27
C VAL A 41 6.98 -4.60 -11.94
N GLN A 42 6.43 -3.96 -12.97
CA GLN A 42 5.35 -2.99 -12.79
C GLN A 42 4.02 -3.70 -12.56
N ILE A 43 3.20 -3.11 -11.69
CA ILE A 43 1.84 -3.57 -11.46
C ILE A 43 0.93 -2.92 -12.51
N GLU A 44 0.25 -3.75 -13.31
CA GLU A 44 -0.62 -3.28 -14.39
C GLU A 44 -2.11 -3.40 -14.07
N GLU A 45 -2.44 -4.10 -13.00
CA GLU A 45 -3.81 -4.29 -12.54
C GLU A 45 -3.87 -4.29 -11.01
N MET A 46 -5.07 -4.17 -10.47
CA MET A 46 -5.27 -4.27 -9.02
C MET A 46 -4.65 -5.57 -8.49
N THR A 47 -3.75 -5.44 -7.52
CA THR A 47 -3.04 -6.58 -6.95
C THR A 47 -3.18 -6.59 -5.43
N GLU A 48 -3.72 -7.67 -4.89
CA GLU A 48 -3.75 -7.90 -3.46
C GLU A 48 -2.35 -8.31 -3.01
N VAL A 49 -1.80 -7.55 -2.07
CA VAL A 49 -0.48 -7.79 -1.51
C VAL A 49 -0.57 -8.11 -0.03
N GLU A 50 0.55 -8.34 0.64
CA GLU A 50 0.54 -8.86 2.00
C GLU A 50 -0.24 -7.98 2.99
N TYR A 51 -0.08 -6.65 2.89
CA TYR A 51 -0.65 -5.72 3.87
C TYR A 51 -1.67 -4.76 3.29
N GLY A 52 -2.09 -4.94 2.06
CA GLY A 52 -3.07 -4.05 1.43
C GLY A 52 -3.28 -4.36 -0.04
N ILE A 53 -3.65 -3.36 -0.81
CA ILE A 53 -3.89 -3.49 -2.26
C ILE A 53 -3.07 -2.44 -2.98
N LEU A 54 -2.34 -2.87 -4.01
CA LEU A 54 -1.64 -1.96 -4.92
C LEU A 54 -2.42 -1.86 -6.23
N VAL A 55 -2.44 -0.66 -6.79
CA VAL A 55 -3.04 -0.38 -8.10
C VAL A 55 -2.02 0.34 -8.97
N PRO A 56 -2.18 0.26 -10.31
CA PRO A 56 -1.25 0.93 -11.21
C PRO A 56 -1.18 2.43 -10.97
N LEU A 57 -0.01 3.00 -11.21
CA LEU A 57 0.18 4.43 -11.14
C LEU A 57 -0.60 5.10 -12.27
N CYS A 58 -1.43 6.10 -11.92
CA CYS A 58 -2.18 6.87 -12.91
C CYS A 58 -1.24 7.77 -13.71
N SER A 59 -1.66 8.11 -14.95
CA SER A 59 -0.85 8.92 -15.88
C SER A 59 -0.59 10.34 -15.40
N GLY A 60 -1.42 10.85 -14.49
CA GLY A 60 -1.37 12.25 -14.06
C GLY A 60 -2.06 13.20 -15.03
N GLN A 61 -2.62 12.70 -16.13
CA GLN A 61 -3.40 13.53 -17.04
C GLN A 61 -4.68 14.01 -16.38
N LYS A 62 -5.01 15.28 -16.68
CA LYS A 62 -6.28 15.84 -16.21
C LYS A 62 -7.35 15.59 -17.26
N TYR A 63 -8.43 14.93 -16.82
CA TYR A 63 -9.59 14.67 -17.66
C TYR A 63 -10.76 15.54 -17.23
N ARG A 64 -11.64 15.83 -18.20
CA ARG A 64 -12.95 16.41 -17.88
C ARG A 64 -13.84 15.29 -17.30
N GLY A 65 -14.73 15.63 -16.38
CA GLY A 65 -15.55 14.64 -15.69
C GLY A 65 -16.47 13.76 -16.56
N LYS A 66 -16.56 14.04 -17.85
CA LYS A 66 -17.35 13.26 -18.81
C LYS A 66 -16.53 12.26 -19.62
N GLU A 67 -15.21 12.26 -19.48
CA GLU A 67 -14.33 11.36 -20.22
C GLU A 67 -14.28 9.98 -19.54
N PRO A 68 -14.11 8.89 -20.32
CA PRO A 68 -13.95 7.56 -19.74
C PRO A 68 -12.73 7.50 -18.82
N LEU A 69 -12.80 6.69 -17.79
CA LEU A 69 -11.68 6.43 -16.92
C LEU A 69 -10.55 5.72 -17.67
N GLU A 70 -9.32 6.13 -17.44
CA GLU A 70 -8.17 5.37 -17.92
C GLU A 70 -8.05 4.03 -17.17
N ARG A 71 -7.26 3.10 -17.70
CA ARG A 71 -7.14 1.76 -17.14
C ARG A 71 -6.72 1.77 -15.66
N ALA A 72 -5.74 2.60 -15.31
CA ALA A 72 -5.27 2.70 -13.92
C ALA A 72 -6.39 3.15 -12.98
N GLU A 73 -7.21 4.10 -13.41
CA GLU A 73 -8.36 4.56 -12.65
C GLU A 73 -9.43 3.47 -12.49
N GLN A 74 -9.64 2.67 -13.54
CA GLN A 74 -10.55 1.52 -13.47
C GLN A 74 -10.08 0.49 -12.46
N GLU A 75 -8.77 0.24 -12.38
CA GLU A 75 -8.20 -0.68 -11.39
C GLU A 75 -8.35 -0.14 -9.97
N LEU A 76 -8.22 1.17 -9.78
CA LEU A 76 -8.49 1.81 -8.49
C LEU A 76 -9.97 1.62 -8.08
N VAL A 77 -10.90 1.81 -9.01
CA VAL A 77 -12.33 1.57 -8.75
C VAL A 77 -12.59 0.14 -8.32
N LYS A 78 -11.96 -0.83 -8.98
CA LYS A 78 -12.07 -2.25 -8.59
C LYS A 78 -11.60 -2.49 -7.16
N ALA A 79 -10.46 -1.92 -6.78
CA ALA A 79 -9.92 -2.07 -5.43
C ALA A 79 -10.84 -1.44 -4.38
N MET A 80 -11.33 -0.24 -4.64
CA MET A 80 -12.28 0.44 -3.74
C MET A 80 -13.57 -0.34 -3.60
N THR A 81 -14.12 -0.84 -4.70
CA THR A 81 -15.35 -1.64 -4.71
C THR A 81 -15.15 -2.92 -3.91
N LEU A 82 -14.02 -3.61 -4.08
CA LEU A 82 -13.71 -4.83 -3.34
C LEU A 82 -13.76 -4.58 -1.84
N LEU A 83 -13.06 -3.56 -1.36
CA LEU A 83 -13.01 -3.27 0.08
C LEU A 83 -14.34 -2.76 0.62
N LEU A 84 -15.13 -2.03 -0.17
CA LEU A 84 -16.44 -1.55 0.27
C LEU A 84 -17.46 -2.68 0.39
N GLN A 85 -17.41 -3.68 -0.50
CA GLN A 85 -18.38 -4.75 -0.56
C GLN A 85 -18.01 -6.00 0.23
N ASP A 86 -16.72 -6.20 0.51
CA ASP A 86 -16.23 -7.42 1.16
C ASP A 86 -15.72 -7.12 2.58
N SER A 87 -16.59 -7.34 3.56
CA SER A 87 -16.25 -7.11 4.98
C SER A 87 -15.20 -8.09 5.48
N GLU A 88 -15.18 -9.32 4.97
CA GLU A 88 -14.17 -10.31 5.36
C GLU A 88 -12.79 -9.88 4.89
N LYS A 89 -12.70 -9.31 3.70
CA LYS A 89 -11.45 -8.77 3.17
C LYS A 89 -10.96 -7.58 4.00
N ARG A 90 -11.86 -6.69 4.40
CA ARG A 90 -11.51 -5.58 5.30
C ARG A 90 -10.96 -6.10 6.63
N ASP A 91 -11.61 -7.09 7.21
CA ASP A 91 -11.16 -7.69 8.48
C ASP A 91 -9.82 -8.40 8.32
N TYR A 92 -9.61 -9.09 7.22
CA TYR A 92 -8.34 -9.72 6.91
C TYR A 92 -7.20 -8.71 6.92
N TYR A 93 -7.34 -7.59 6.20
CA TYR A 93 -6.29 -6.56 6.16
C TYR A 93 -6.14 -5.82 7.48
N LYS A 94 -7.22 -5.63 8.22
CA LYS A 94 -7.14 -5.05 9.56
C LYS A 94 -6.23 -5.87 10.46
N HIS A 95 -6.35 -7.19 10.42
CA HIS A 95 -5.49 -8.08 11.21
C HIS A 95 -4.05 -8.12 10.68
N LYS A 96 -3.88 -8.17 9.37
CA LYS A 96 -2.54 -8.17 8.76
C LYS A 96 -1.78 -6.89 9.07
N THR A 97 -2.43 -5.74 9.00
CA THR A 97 -1.78 -4.46 9.26
C THR A 97 -1.34 -4.32 10.71
N SER A 98 -1.98 -5.00 11.65
CA SER A 98 -1.54 -4.96 13.05
C SER A 98 -0.14 -5.54 13.24
N SER A 99 0.23 -6.58 12.51
CA SER A 99 1.59 -7.12 12.56
C SER A 99 2.58 -6.20 11.85
N ARG A 100 2.17 -5.57 10.75
CA ARG A 100 3.03 -4.59 10.06
C ARG A 100 3.27 -3.35 10.90
N ALA A 101 2.26 -2.92 11.64
CA ALA A 101 2.36 -1.76 12.54
C ALA A 101 3.50 -1.90 13.54
N LYS A 102 3.72 -3.08 14.10
CA LYS A 102 4.81 -3.35 15.04
C LYS A 102 6.18 -3.07 14.43
N MET A 103 6.34 -3.33 13.13
CA MET A 103 7.60 -3.09 12.42
C MET A 103 7.82 -1.62 12.07
N LEU A 104 6.73 -0.84 11.97
CA LEU A 104 6.76 0.57 11.59
C LEU A 104 6.87 1.51 12.80
N THR A 105 6.76 0.98 14.03
CA THR A 105 6.91 1.78 15.24
C THR A 105 8.37 2.11 15.53
N ILE A 106 8.60 3.13 16.37
CA ILE A 106 9.94 3.48 16.84
C ILE A 106 10.60 2.29 17.53
N GLU A 107 9.83 1.56 18.36
CA GLU A 107 10.32 0.35 19.05
C GLU A 107 10.79 -0.72 18.06
N GLY A 108 9.99 -1.00 17.03
CA GLY A 108 10.35 -1.96 15.99
C GLY A 108 11.62 -1.55 15.25
N SER A 109 11.77 -0.27 14.95
CA SER A 109 12.98 0.26 14.31
C SER A 109 14.22 0.12 15.18
N VAL A 110 14.10 0.43 16.45
CA VAL A 110 15.21 0.27 17.42
C VAL A 110 15.63 -1.20 17.52
N ASN A 111 14.69 -2.12 17.63
CA ASN A 111 14.97 -3.55 17.71
C ASN A 111 15.72 -4.05 16.47
N ARG A 112 15.33 -3.60 15.29
CA ARG A 112 16.02 -3.94 14.05
C ARG A 112 17.46 -3.43 14.03
N TRP A 113 17.70 -2.22 14.50
CA TRP A 113 19.04 -1.66 14.62
C TRP A 113 19.91 -2.45 15.60
N LEU A 114 19.32 -2.85 16.75
CA LEU A 114 20.03 -3.66 17.74
C LEU A 114 20.43 -5.03 17.18
N GLU A 115 19.59 -5.66 16.38
CA GLU A 115 19.90 -6.92 15.69
C GLU A 115 21.11 -6.74 14.75
N ILE A 116 21.12 -5.67 13.96
CA ILE A 116 22.22 -5.37 13.03
C ILE A 116 23.55 -5.13 13.77
N ILE A 117 23.48 -4.37 14.86
CA ILE A 117 24.70 -4.04 15.65
C ILE A 117 25.27 -5.25 16.35
N SER A 118 24.44 -6.21 16.76
CA SER A 118 24.86 -7.38 17.51
C SER A 118 25.39 -8.53 16.65
N GLU A 119 25.34 -8.38 15.32
CA GLU A 119 25.92 -9.38 14.41
C GLU A 119 27.45 -9.37 14.38
#